data_d196b4f8aace22946f4dc0c0142338d3
#
_entry.id   d196b4f8aace22946f4dc0c0142338d3
#
_cell.length_a   1.000
_cell.length_b   1.000
_cell.length_c   1.000
_cell.angle_alpha   90.00
_cell.angle_beta   90.00
_cell.angle_gamma   90.00
#
_symmetry.space_group_name_H-M   'P 1'
#
loop_
_entity.id
_entity.type
_entity.pdbx_description
1 polymer ?
#
loop_
_entity_poly.entity_id
_entity_poly.type
_entity_poly.pdbx_seq_one_letter_code
_entity_poly.pdbx_strand_id
1 'polypeptide(L)'
;MPTNYPVIDFGNNNKIYFTASPVVSEINEKQLNVIFHGKDNHLFIPTPDMFQHSKIIFHGDKGYACIQATKHKKISLNLGIHRQSLFYMGENCSCNGVLNAIVSESRHLIIGNDVMFSFGIWIRTCDVHLIYYHTSHKRINLPQDVFIGDHVWL
;
A
#
# COMPACT_ATOMS: atom_id res chain seq x y z
N MET A 1 -19.26 5.51 -6.17
CA MET A 1 -18.14 6.31 -5.63
C MET A 1 -18.28 7.70 -6.18
N PRO A 2 -18.05 8.78 -5.42
CA PRO A 2 -18.08 10.14 -5.97
C PRO A 2 -17.01 10.25 -7.05
N THR A 3 -17.38 10.81 -8.18
CA THR A 3 -16.60 10.78 -9.42
C THR A 3 -15.62 11.96 -9.57
N ASN A 4 -15.41 12.77 -8.56
CA ASN A 4 -14.68 14.05 -8.66
C ASN A 4 -13.55 14.23 -7.65
N TYR A 5 -12.73 13.21 -7.38
CA TYR A 5 -11.51 13.42 -6.64
C TYR A 5 -10.46 14.15 -7.50
N PRO A 6 -9.74 15.15 -6.96
CA PRO A 6 -8.55 15.66 -7.60
C PRO A 6 -7.59 14.51 -7.93
N VAL A 7 -6.99 14.55 -9.12
CA VAL A 7 -6.18 13.46 -9.63
C VAL A 7 -4.90 13.99 -10.28
N ILE A 8 -3.78 13.31 -10.03
CA ILE A 8 -2.56 13.45 -10.82
C ILE A 8 -2.43 12.22 -11.70
N ASP A 9 -2.29 12.42 -13.01
CA ASP A 9 -2.10 11.35 -14.01
C ASP A 9 -0.61 11.24 -14.36
N PHE A 10 -0.04 10.06 -14.18
CA PHE A 10 1.36 9.73 -14.45
C PHE A 10 1.56 9.03 -15.81
N GLY A 11 0.51 8.98 -16.64
CA GLY A 11 0.51 8.24 -17.90
C GLY A 11 0.24 6.74 -17.74
N ASN A 12 0.00 6.06 -18.86
CA ASN A 12 -0.35 4.63 -18.88
C ASN A 12 -1.51 4.26 -17.94
N ASN A 13 -2.45 5.19 -17.72
CA ASN A 13 -3.56 5.08 -16.78
C ASN A 13 -3.11 4.85 -15.30
N ASN A 14 -1.90 5.31 -14.93
CA ASN A 14 -1.44 5.34 -13.54
C ASN A 14 -1.88 6.66 -12.91
N LYS A 15 -2.59 6.58 -11.78
CA LYS A 15 -3.24 7.75 -11.19
C LYS A 15 -3.13 7.80 -9.67
N ILE A 16 -2.98 9.01 -9.13
CA ILE A 16 -3.11 9.28 -7.70
C ILE A 16 -4.34 10.15 -7.48
N TYR A 17 -5.25 9.67 -6.63
CA TYR A 17 -6.48 10.34 -6.26
C TYR A 17 -6.39 10.88 -4.83
N PHE A 18 -6.78 12.14 -4.63
CA PHE A 18 -6.79 12.79 -3.32
C PHE A 18 -8.20 12.83 -2.75
N THR A 19 -8.44 12.12 -1.66
CA THR A 19 -9.79 11.92 -1.10
C THR A 19 -10.24 13.02 -0.14
N ALA A 20 -9.32 13.86 0.38
CA ALA A 20 -9.63 14.87 1.41
C ALA A 20 -9.29 16.31 1.03
N SER A 21 -9.02 16.66 -0.23
CA SER A 21 -8.84 17.96 -0.56
C SER A 21 -8.10 18.80 -1.24
N PRO A 22 -7.75 20.03 -1.27
CA PRO A 22 -7.74 20.81 -2.50
C PRO A 22 -6.72 20.26 -3.51
N VAL A 23 -6.84 20.69 -4.73
CA VAL A 23 -5.97 20.29 -5.85
C VAL A 23 -4.49 20.34 -5.42
N VAL A 24 -3.88 19.17 -5.24
CA VAL A 24 -2.44 19.04 -5.04
C VAL A 24 -1.83 18.98 -6.43
N SER A 25 -1.07 19.99 -6.80
CA SER A 25 -0.41 20.06 -8.10
C SER A 25 0.87 19.23 -8.14
N GLU A 26 1.51 19.04 -6.99
CA GLU A 26 2.79 18.32 -6.87
C GLU A 26 2.89 17.58 -5.55
N ILE A 27 3.58 16.43 -5.58
CA ILE A 27 3.90 15.64 -4.40
C ILE A 27 5.37 15.89 -4.05
N ASN A 28 5.63 16.27 -2.79
CA ASN A 28 6.99 16.37 -2.31
C ASN A 28 7.60 14.98 -2.13
N GLU A 29 8.53 14.60 -3.00
CA GLU A 29 9.17 13.28 -3.01
C GLU A 29 9.93 12.95 -1.72
N LYS A 30 10.33 13.95 -0.94
CA LYS A 30 10.95 13.75 0.39
C LYS A 30 9.93 13.24 1.42
N GLN A 31 8.63 13.53 1.21
CA GLN A 31 7.55 13.06 2.07
C GLN A 31 6.98 11.74 1.55
N LEU A 32 6.63 11.72 0.27
CA LEU A 32 6.03 10.57 -0.40
C LEU A 32 6.59 10.42 -1.81
N ASN A 33 7.36 9.38 -2.05
CA ASN A 33 7.86 9.00 -3.37
C ASN A 33 6.99 7.88 -3.94
N VAL A 34 6.32 8.13 -5.07
CA VAL A 34 5.47 7.13 -5.75
C VAL A 34 6.08 6.79 -7.11
N ILE A 35 6.28 5.50 -7.36
CA ILE A 35 6.91 4.98 -8.58
C ILE A 35 5.97 3.97 -9.24
N PHE A 36 5.74 4.12 -10.54
CA PHE A 36 4.94 3.20 -11.35
C PHE A 36 5.83 2.52 -12.39
N HIS A 37 5.95 1.18 -12.33
CA HIS A 37 6.65 0.35 -13.34
C HIS A 37 5.70 -0.38 -14.29
N GLY A 38 4.39 -0.11 -14.22
CA GLY A 38 3.38 -0.76 -15.06
C GLY A 38 2.30 0.21 -15.48
N LYS A 39 1.12 -0.31 -15.72
CA LYS A 39 -0.06 0.45 -16.15
C LYS A 39 -1.30 0.11 -15.33
N ASP A 40 -2.31 0.97 -15.42
CA ASP A 40 -3.60 0.78 -14.75
C ASP A 40 -3.46 0.70 -13.22
N ASN A 41 -2.50 1.41 -12.63
CA ASN A 41 -2.29 1.43 -11.19
C ASN A 41 -2.95 2.66 -10.56
N HIS A 42 -3.58 2.47 -9.42
CA HIS A 42 -4.34 3.51 -8.75
C HIS A 42 -4.00 3.62 -7.27
N LEU A 43 -3.62 4.82 -6.84
CA LEU A 43 -3.37 5.17 -5.45
C LEU A 43 -4.43 6.16 -4.97
N PHE A 44 -5.10 5.85 -3.86
CA PHE A 44 -6.06 6.73 -3.20
C PHE A 44 -5.50 7.12 -1.84
N ILE A 45 -5.29 8.41 -1.62
CA ILE A 45 -4.78 8.97 -0.36
C ILE A 45 -5.55 10.26 -0.01
N PRO A 46 -5.69 10.63 1.26
CA PRO A 46 -6.30 11.90 1.65
C PRO A 46 -5.47 13.09 1.16
N THR A 47 -4.24 13.19 1.63
CA THR A 47 -3.27 14.23 1.25
C THR A 47 -1.85 13.67 1.32
N PRO A 48 -0.90 14.20 0.55
CA PRO A 48 0.52 13.80 0.66
C PRO A 48 1.14 14.15 2.02
N ASP A 49 0.65 15.18 2.68
CA ASP A 49 1.20 15.68 3.94
C ASP A 49 1.07 14.72 5.12
N MET A 50 0.20 13.70 5.00
CA MET A 50 0.10 12.65 6.00
C MET A 50 1.29 11.69 6.01
N PHE A 51 2.16 11.75 5.01
CA PHE A 51 3.31 10.86 4.87
C PHE A 51 4.62 11.52 5.31
N GLN A 52 5.55 10.69 5.77
CA GLN A 52 6.91 11.08 6.09
C GLN A 52 7.87 9.99 5.63
N HIS A 53 8.88 10.35 4.80
CA HIS A 53 9.89 9.41 4.29
C HIS A 53 9.28 8.13 3.74
N SER A 54 8.16 8.27 3.03
CA SER A 54 7.39 7.13 2.53
C SER A 54 7.69 6.85 1.07
N LYS A 55 7.67 5.57 0.71
CA LYS A 55 7.86 5.11 -0.65
C LYS A 55 6.80 4.09 -1.03
N ILE A 56 6.14 4.31 -2.17
CA ILE A 56 5.14 3.39 -2.72
C ILE A 56 5.55 3.04 -4.14
N ILE A 57 5.77 1.75 -4.41
CA ILE A 57 6.18 1.27 -5.74
C ILE A 57 5.14 0.29 -6.25
N PHE A 58 4.63 0.57 -7.43
CA PHE A 58 3.82 -0.38 -8.21
C PHE A 58 4.73 -1.12 -9.18
N HIS A 59 4.98 -2.40 -8.90
CA HIS A 59 5.90 -3.27 -9.65
C HIS A 59 5.27 -3.96 -10.87
N GLY A 60 4.02 -3.68 -11.17
CA GLY A 60 3.30 -4.29 -12.31
C GLY A 60 2.02 -3.57 -12.62
N ASP A 61 1.12 -4.27 -13.31
CA ASP A 61 -0.13 -3.70 -13.80
C ASP A 61 -1.29 -3.94 -12.81
N LYS A 62 -2.27 -3.02 -12.82
CA LYS A 62 -3.55 -3.15 -12.10
C LYS A 62 -3.37 -3.31 -10.59
N GLY A 63 -2.37 -2.65 -10.02
CA GLY A 63 -2.17 -2.54 -8.58
C GLY A 63 -3.07 -1.44 -8.01
N TYR A 64 -3.59 -1.67 -6.81
CA TYR A 64 -4.42 -0.70 -6.10
C TYR A 64 -3.90 -0.47 -4.69
N ALA A 65 -3.85 0.78 -4.27
CA ALA A 65 -3.64 1.15 -2.88
C ALA A 65 -4.66 2.18 -2.46
N CYS A 66 -5.23 1.98 -1.27
CA CYS A 66 -6.13 2.93 -0.64
C CYS A 66 -5.72 3.11 0.82
N ILE A 67 -5.34 4.33 1.18
CA ILE A 67 -4.87 4.66 2.53
C ILE A 67 -5.80 5.77 3.06
N GLN A 68 -6.46 5.51 4.19
CA GLN A 68 -7.39 6.45 4.79
C GLN A 68 -6.68 7.49 5.66
N ALA A 69 -7.42 8.51 6.07
CA ALA A 69 -6.90 9.59 6.89
C ALA A 69 -6.49 9.11 8.29
N THR A 70 -5.48 9.75 8.84
CA THR A 70 -5.09 9.57 10.25
C THR A 70 -5.08 10.89 10.98
N LYS A 71 -5.56 10.89 12.23
CA LYS A 71 -5.43 12.00 13.19
C LYS A 71 -4.13 11.96 13.99
N HIS A 72 -3.36 10.90 13.83
CA HIS A 72 -2.08 10.69 14.49
C HIS A 72 -0.93 11.39 13.78
N LYS A 73 0.30 11.09 14.22
CA LYS A 73 1.52 11.54 13.57
C LYS A 73 1.59 10.99 12.14
N LYS A 74 2.45 11.59 11.32
CA LYS A 74 2.67 11.17 9.93
C LYS A 74 2.99 9.68 9.81
N ILE A 75 2.47 9.05 8.76
CA ILE A 75 2.73 7.65 8.42
C ILE A 75 4.08 7.55 7.72
N SER A 76 4.91 6.60 8.13
CA SER A 76 6.10 6.17 7.40
C SER A 76 5.87 4.77 6.81
N LEU A 77 5.86 4.68 5.49
CA LEU A 77 5.47 3.47 4.77
C LEU A 77 6.45 3.17 3.63
N ASN A 78 6.95 1.95 3.57
CA ASN A 78 7.68 1.41 2.42
C ASN A 78 6.85 0.26 1.84
N LEU A 79 6.15 0.52 0.73
CA LEU A 79 5.13 -0.36 0.17
C LEU A 79 5.47 -0.76 -1.25
N GLY A 80 5.59 -2.06 -1.48
CA GLY A 80 5.65 -2.67 -2.82
C GLY A 80 4.33 -3.33 -3.18
N ILE A 81 3.74 -2.95 -4.31
CA ILE A 81 2.50 -3.51 -4.81
C ILE A 81 2.78 -4.15 -6.17
N HIS A 82 2.54 -5.44 -6.27
CA HIS A 82 2.71 -6.19 -7.49
C HIS A 82 1.40 -6.29 -8.29
N ARG A 83 1.49 -6.93 -9.43
CA ARG A 83 0.38 -7.07 -10.37
C ARG A 83 -0.90 -7.58 -9.69
N GLN A 84 -2.03 -6.91 -9.97
CA GLN A 84 -3.37 -7.29 -9.52
C GLN A 84 -3.49 -7.47 -7.99
N SER A 85 -2.68 -6.75 -7.24
CA SER A 85 -2.68 -6.79 -5.77
C SER A 85 -3.32 -5.52 -5.21
N LEU A 86 -3.92 -5.65 -4.02
CA LEU A 86 -4.55 -4.54 -3.32
C LEU A 86 -3.91 -4.36 -1.94
N PHE A 87 -3.56 -3.12 -1.62
CA PHE A 87 -3.26 -2.66 -0.27
C PHE A 87 -4.37 -1.74 0.20
N TYR A 88 -4.94 -2.02 1.36
CA TYR A 88 -5.88 -1.14 2.04
C TYR A 88 -5.42 -0.90 3.48
N MET A 89 -5.43 0.36 3.90
CA MET A 89 -5.19 0.78 5.28
C MET A 89 -6.35 1.69 5.73
N GLY A 90 -7.02 1.28 6.78
CA GLY A 90 -8.16 1.98 7.37
C GLY A 90 -7.78 3.28 8.07
N GLU A 91 -8.78 3.92 8.67
CA GLU A 91 -8.63 5.20 9.32
C GLU A 91 -7.81 5.13 10.60
N ASN A 92 -7.17 6.24 10.95
CA ASN A 92 -6.46 6.46 12.22
C ASN A 92 -5.33 5.47 12.50
N CYS A 93 -4.79 4.79 11.50
CA CYS A 93 -3.59 3.98 11.67
C CYS A 93 -2.38 4.84 12.00
N SER A 94 -1.43 4.30 12.76
CA SER A 94 -0.21 4.99 13.17
C SER A 94 1.01 4.08 13.06
N CYS A 95 2.18 4.68 12.77
CA CYS A 95 3.45 3.97 12.68
C CYS A 95 4.48 4.65 13.58
N ASN A 96 5.05 3.92 14.54
CA ASN A 96 6.17 4.39 15.36
C ASN A 96 7.51 4.36 14.60
N GLY A 97 7.61 3.44 13.63
CA GLY A 97 8.73 3.32 12.69
C GLY A 97 8.22 3.21 11.26
N VAL A 98 9.04 2.72 10.36
CA VAL A 98 8.62 2.45 8.98
C VAL A 98 7.88 1.12 8.92
N LEU A 99 6.63 1.14 8.45
CA LEU A 99 5.93 -0.08 8.07
C LEU A 99 6.43 -0.54 6.71
N ASN A 100 7.01 -1.73 6.64
CA ASN A 100 7.41 -2.34 5.38
C ASN A 100 6.37 -3.36 4.94
N ALA A 101 5.84 -3.22 3.74
CA ALA A 101 4.83 -4.13 3.20
C ALA A 101 5.12 -4.50 1.75
N ILE A 102 4.95 -5.79 1.43
CA ILE A 102 5.00 -6.30 0.06
C ILE A 102 3.73 -7.09 -0.21
N VAL A 103 2.94 -6.59 -1.16
CA VAL A 103 1.68 -7.20 -1.58
C VAL A 103 1.85 -7.74 -2.98
N SER A 104 1.87 -9.05 -3.13
CA SER A 104 2.26 -9.70 -4.39
C SER A 104 1.45 -10.95 -4.68
N GLU A 105 1.69 -11.52 -5.84
CA GLU A 105 1.05 -12.74 -6.34
C GLU A 105 -0.48 -12.64 -6.38
N SER A 106 -1.01 -11.47 -6.78
CA SER A 106 -2.45 -11.17 -6.88
C SER A 106 -3.20 -11.42 -5.56
N ARG A 107 -2.53 -11.11 -4.44
CA ARG A 107 -3.09 -11.17 -3.08
C ARG A 107 -3.30 -9.78 -2.51
N HIS A 108 -4.02 -9.74 -1.40
CA HIS A 108 -4.46 -8.50 -0.77
C HIS A 108 -3.94 -8.39 0.66
N LEU A 109 -3.57 -7.16 1.04
CA LEU A 109 -3.30 -6.80 2.43
C LEU A 109 -4.34 -5.77 2.85
N ILE A 110 -5.20 -6.16 3.76
CA ILE A 110 -6.29 -5.34 4.29
C ILE A 110 -6.02 -5.07 5.77
N ILE A 111 -5.88 -3.80 6.12
CA ILE A 111 -5.64 -3.33 7.48
C ILE A 111 -6.86 -2.52 7.91
N GLY A 112 -7.43 -2.85 9.05
CA GLY A 112 -8.58 -2.17 9.65
C GLY A 112 -8.24 -0.79 10.18
N ASN A 113 -9.12 -0.27 11.03
CA ASN A 113 -9.00 1.06 11.61
C ASN A 113 -8.24 1.05 12.94
N ASP A 114 -7.65 2.18 13.32
CA ASP A 114 -6.97 2.39 14.60
C ASP A 114 -5.87 1.33 14.89
N VAL A 115 -5.18 0.87 13.85
CA VAL A 115 -4.07 -0.08 13.97
C VAL A 115 -2.78 0.67 14.27
N MET A 116 -2.02 0.22 15.26
CA MET A 116 -0.72 0.78 15.61
C MET A 116 0.41 -0.18 15.23
N PHE A 117 1.33 0.30 14.42
CA PHE A 117 2.54 -0.42 14.04
C PHE A 117 3.74 0.09 14.85
N SER A 118 4.41 -0.83 15.54
CA SER A 118 5.64 -0.55 16.28
C SER A 118 6.84 -0.46 15.34
N PHE A 119 8.03 -0.76 15.82
CA PHE A 119 9.26 -0.70 15.02
C PHE A 119 9.57 -2.04 14.36
N GLY A 120 10.16 -1.97 13.17
CA GLY A 120 10.68 -3.15 12.48
C GLY A 120 9.61 -4.08 11.90
N ILE A 121 8.40 -3.58 11.67
CA ILE A 121 7.29 -4.39 11.15
C ILE A 121 7.49 -4.65 9.65
N TRP A 122 7.40 -5.94 9.28
CA TRP A 122 7.34 -6.40 7.90
C TRP A 122 6.11 -7.27 7.68
N ILE A 123 5.30 -6.95 6.67
CA ILE A 123 4.12 -7.72 6.27
C ILE A 123 4.26 -8.13 4.81
N ARG A 124 4.01 -9.40 4.53
CA ARG A 124 4.08 -9.94 3.17
C ARG A 124 2.91 -10.88 2.90
N THR A 125 2.37 -10.86 1.69
CA THR A 125 1.33 -11.80 1.25
C THR A 125 1.89 -13.09 0.67
N CYS A 126 3.19 -13.15 0.41
CA CYS A 126 3.87 -14.34 -0.06
C CYS A 126 5.29 -14.44 0.52
N ASP A 127 5.85 -15.63 0.49
CA ASP A 127 7.28 -15.85 0.71
C ASP A 127 8.05 -15.53 -0.58
N VAL A 128 9.23 -14.93 -0.44
CA VAL A 128 10.12 -14.65 -1.57
C VAL A 128 10.78 -15.90 -2.14
N HIS A 129 10.79 -17.00 -1.37
CA HIS A 129 11.35 -18.28 -1.78
C HIS A 129 10.23 -19.27 -2.08
N LEU A 130 10.26 -19.85 -3.25
CA LEU A 130 9.29 -20.86 -3.64
C LEU A 130 9.72 -22.22 -3.06
N ILE A 131 8.87 -22.83 -2.25
CA ILE A 131 9.12 -24.13 -1.63
C ILE A 131 8.26 -25.18 -2.31
N TYR A 132 8.87 -26.29 -2.70
CA TYR A 132 8.22 -27.37 -3.43
C TYR A 132 8.38 -28.70 -2.72
N TYR A 133 7.38 -29.57 -2.83
CA TYR A 133 7.55 -30.99 -2.50
C TYR A 133 8.61 -31.62 -3.44
N HIS A 134 9.54 -32.36 -2.85
CA HIS A 134 10.60 -33.00 -3.61
C HIS A 134 10.06 -33.99 -4.67
N THR A 135 9.05 -34.78 -4.33
CA THR A 135 8.54 -35.85 -5.19
C THR A 135 7.52 -35.38 -6.23
N SER A 136 6.67 -34.42 -5.88
CA SER A 136 5.56 -33.98 -6.75
C SER A 136 5.83 -32.65 -7.47
N HIS A 137 6.89 -31.96 -7.12
CA HIS A 137 7.22 -30.61 -7.59
C HIS A 137 6.07 -29.59 -7.38
N LYS A 138 5.13 -29.91 -6.48
CA LYS A 138 4.02 -29.02 -6.14
C LYS A 138 4.49 -27.97 -5.16
N ARG A 139 4.23 -26.69 -5.47
CA ARG A 139 4.51 -25.58 -4.54
C ARG A 139 3.63 -25.71 -3.29
N ILE A 140 4.24 -25.54 -2.10
CA ILE A 140 3.57 -25.71 -0.80
C ILE A 140 3.34 -24.39 -0.07
N ASN A 141 4.19 -23.39 -0.25
CA ASN A 141 4.03 -22.06 0.36
C ASN A 141 3.26 -21.13 -0.58
N LEU A 142 1.97 -21.43 -0.78
CA LEU A 142 1.12 -20.59 -1.62
C LEU A 142 0.89 -19.22 -0.99
N PRO A 143 0.76 -18.15 -1.80
CA PRO A 143 0.47 -16.83 -1.31
C PRO A 143 -0.92 -16.78 -0.68
N GLN A 144 -1.08 -15.94 0.34
CA GLN A 144 -2.35 -15.75 1.05
C GLN A 144 -2.68 -14.27 1.19
N ASP A 145 -3.96 -13.95 1.25
CA ASP A 145 -4.41 -12.65 1.69
C ASP A 145 -4.11 -12.45 3.18
N VAL A 146 -3.78 -11.24 3.57
CA VAL A 146 -3.52 -10.87 4.97
C VAL A 146 -4.58 -9.89 5.43
N PHE A 147 -5.25 -10.21 6.52
CA PHE A 147 -6.26 -9.35 7.15
C PHE A 147 -5.83 -9.02 8.57
N ILE A 148 -5.75 -7.73 8.89
CA ILE A 148 -5.50 -7.20 10.23
C ILE A 148 -6.76 -6.46 10.64
N GLY A 149 -7.39 -6.85 11.74
CA GLY A 149 -8.62 -6.25 12.23
C GLY A 149 -8.43 -4.84 12.79
N ASP A 150 -9.51 -4.24 13.27
CA ASP A 150 -9.49 -2.95 13.93
C ASP A 150 -8.81 -3.04 15.31
N HIS A 151 -8.23 -1.93 15.79
CA HIS A 151 -7.64 -1.78 17.12
C HIS A 151 -6.52 -2.78 17.45
N VAL A 152 -5.77 -3.21 16.45
CA VAL A 152 -4.64 -4.14 16.61
C VAL A 152 -3.35 -3.35 16.85
N TRP A 153 -2.53 -3.85 17.75
CA TRP A 153 -1.16 -3.38 17.98
C TRP A 153 -0.16 -4.47 17.58
N LEU A 154 0.76 -4.12 16.67
CA LEU A 154 1.81 -4.98 16.11
C LEU A 154 3.20 -4.45 16.49
#